data_95b5e9978909bc2488110e6e093c28e5
#
_entry.id   95b5e9978909bc2488110e6e093c28e5
#
_cell.length_a   1.000
_cell.length_b   1.000
_cell.length_c   1.000
_cell.angle_alpha   90.00
_cell.angle_beta   90.00
_cell.angle_gamma   90.00
#
_symmetry.space_group_name_H-M   'P 1'
#
loop_
_entity.id
_entity.type
_entity.pdbx_description
1 polymer ?
#
loop_
_entity_poly.entity_id
_entity_poly.type
_entity_poly.pdbx_seq_one_letter_code
_entity_poly.pdbx_strand_id
1 'polypeptide(L)'
;MNNNILATIAIIICALYMIWIIINHNKSVKQSRLNQLRDIKSKINNALSLYDCLYIHIDMYKRGFTKSKSLTSDGIIFLLDKLSSKTVMFKEGTLEYIEGHYEADSETYKTVLATYKSRLISEVNLELNKYNY
;
A
#
# COMPACT_ATOMS: atom_id res chain seq x y z
N MET A 1 -46.34 34.38 8.23
CA MET A 1 -46.02 33.34 9.21
C MET A 1 -45.73 31.98 8.59
N ASN A 2 -46.63 31.50 7.73
CA ASN A 2 -46.42 30.19 7.10
C ASN A 2 -45.18 30.15 6.19
N ASN A 3 -44.79 31.25 5.58
CA ASN A 3 -43.61 31.33 4.71
C ASN A 3 -42.29 31.14 5.48
N ASN A 4 -42.20 31.61 6.73
CA ASN A 4 -41.01 31.44 7.55
C ASN A 4 -40.85 30.00 8.06
N ILE A 5 -41.99 29.38 8.37
CA ILE A 5 -41.99 27.95 8.79
C ILE A 5 -41.59 27.05 7.63
N LEU A 6 -42.14 27.29 6.45
CA LEU A 6 -41.80 26.54 5.23
C LEU A 6 -40.35 26.71 4.83
N ALA A 7 -39.79 27.93 4.93
CA ALA A 7 -38.41 28.22 4.65
C ALA A 7 -37.49 27.48 5.64
N THR A 8 -37.84 27.46 6.93
CA THR A 8 -37.09 26.75 7.96
C THR A 8 -37.08 25.23 7.72
N ILE A 9 -38.24 24.68 7.37
CA ILE A 9 -38.35 23.25 7.05
C ILE A 9 -37.50 22.91 5.84
N ALA A 10 -37.51 23.72 4.80
CA ALA A 10 -36.74 23.53 3.59
C ALA A 10 -35.22 23.55 3.89
N ILE A 11 -34.77 24.47 4.74
CA ILE A 11 -33.36 24.56 5.15
C ILE A 11 -32.94 23.29 5.93
N ILE A 12 -33.78 22.80 6.84
CA ILE A 12 -33.52 21.59 7.61
C ILE A 12 -33.43 20.38 6.67
N ILE A 13 -34.33 20.23 5.72
CA ILE A 13 -34.34 19.14 4.74
C ILE A 13 -33.06 19.19 3.90
N CYS A 14 -32.66 20.37 3.41
CA CYS A 14 -31.45 20.53 2.63
C CYS A 14 -30.20 20.17 3.45
N ALA A 15 -30.13 20.60 4.72
CA ALA A 15 -29.03 20.26 5.61
C ALA A 15 -28.91 18.76 5.85
N LEU A 16 -30.04 18.09 6.11
CA LEU A 16 -30.07 16.62 6.29
C LEU A 16 -29.65 15.88 5.02
N TYR A 17 -30.09 16.37 3.86
CA TYR A 17 -29.70 15.79 2.58
C TYR A 17 -28.21 15.94 2.30
N MET A 18 -27.64 17.10 2.60
CA MET A 18 -26.19 17.35 2.47
C MET A 18 -25.38 16.42 3.40
N ILE A 19 -25.82 16.26 4.64
CA ILE A 19 -25.18 15.32 5.58
C ILE A 19 -25.24 13.90 5.05
N TRP A 20 -26.38 13.49 4.54
CA TRP A 20 -26.56 12.15 3.95
C TRP A 20 -25.61 11.91 2.76
N ILE A 21 -25.47 12.90 1.86
CA ILE A 21 -24.54 12.83 0.73
C ILE A 21 -23.09 12.66 1.21
N ILE A 22 -22.68 13.43 2.22
CA ILE A 22 -21.33 13.38 2.79
C ILE A 22 -21.06 12.00 3.39
N ILE A 23 -22.00 11.46 4.16
CA ILE A 23 -21.86 10.14 4.78
C ILE A 23 -21.74 9.05 3.71
N ASN A 24 -22.58 9.08 2.68
CA ASN A 24 -22.55 8.11 1.59
C ASN A 24 -21.26 8.21 0.78
N HIS A 25 -20.78 9.42 0.51
CA HIS A 25 -19.52 9.64 -0.17
C HIS A 25 -18.36 9.05 0.62
N ASN A 26 -18.29 9.31 1.92
CA ASN A 26 -17.24 8.78 2.80
C ASN A 26 -17.28 7.25 2.86
N LYS A 27 -18.44 6.63 2.91
CA LYS A 27 -18.59 5.17 2.85
C LYS A 27 -18.10 4.61 1.52
N SER A 28 -18.42 5.26 0.41
CA SER A 28 -17.99 4.86 -0.92
C SER A 28 -16.48 4.94 -1.07
N VAL A 29 -15.85 6.02 -0.61
CA VAL A 29 -14.40 6.20 -0.63
C VAL A 29 -13.72 5.13 0.22
N LYS A 30 -14.22 4.89 1.43
CA LYS A 30 -13.70 3.84 2.32
C LYS A 30 -13.76 2.47 1.67
N GLN A 31 -14.88 2.11 1.07
CA GLN A 31 -15.05 0.81 0.41
C GLN A 31 -14.12 0.68 -0.79
N SER A 32 -13.94 1.75 -1.58
CA SER A 32 -13.03 1.79 -2.70
C SER A 32 -11.58 1.55 -2.25
N ARG A 33 -11.14 2.19 -1.17
CA ARG A 33 -9.80 1.99 -0.62
C ARG A 33 -9.60 0.57 -0.10
N LEU A 34 -10.59 0.00 0.58
CA LEU A 34 -10.54 -1.40 1.02
C LEU A 34 -10.38 -2.37 -0.15
N ASN A 35 -11.12 -2.15 -1.23
CA ASN A 35 -11.03 -2.97 -2.42
C ASN A 35 -9.66 -2.84 -3.09
N GLN A 36 -9.10 -1.64 -3.14
CA GLN A 36 -7.76 -1.40 -3.65
C GLN A 36 -6.69 -2.11 -2.82
N LEU A 37 -6.80 -2.06 -1.49
CA LEU A 37 -5.85 -2.74 -0.59
C LEU A 37 -5.91 -4.25 -0.74
N ARG A 38 -7.09 -4.83 -0.89
CA ARG A 38 -7.26 -6.27 -1.13
C ARG A 38 -6.66 -6.69 -2.48
N ASP A 39 -6.86 -5.87 -3.52
CA ASP A 39 -6.28 -6.09 -4.82
C ASP A 39 -4.74 -6.03 -4.76
N ILE A 40 -4.19 -5.03 -4.08
CA ILE A 40 -2.75 -4.89 -3.86
C ILE A 40 -2.19 -6.11 -3.12
N LYS A 41 -2.87 -6.59 -2.09
CA LYS A 41 -2.46 -7.77 -1.34
C LYS A 41 -2.39 -9.01 -2.24
N SER A 42 -3.37 -9.18 -3.12
CA SER A 42 -3.37 -10.25 -4.12
C SER A 42 -2.19 -10.12 -5.08
N LYS A 43 -1.90 -8.92 -5.56
CA LYS A 43 -0.75 -8.66 -6.43
C LYS A 43 0.58 -8.98 -5.75
N ILE A 44 0.73 -8.64 -4.47
CA ILE A 44 1.92 -8.99 -3.70
C ILE A 44 2.09 -10.50 -3.62
N ASN A 45 1.04 -11.23 -3.30
CA ASN A 45 1.08 -12.68 -3.20
C ASN A 45 1.46 -13.34 -4.53
N ASN A 46 1.10 -12.74 -5.65
CA ASN A 46 1.37 -13.25 -6.99
C ASN A 46 2.65 -12.70 -7.61
N ALA A 47 3.37 -11.81 -6.91
CA ALA A 47 4.62 -11.24 -7.42
C ALA A 47 5.69 -12.33 -7.54
N LEU A 48 6.36 -12.35 -8.68
CA LEU A 48 7.37 -13.37 -9.02
C LEU A 48 8.79 -12.83 -9.00
N SER A 49 8.97 -11.51 -8.93
CA SER A 49 10.28 -10.87 -8.96
C SER A 49 10.36 -9.69 -8.01
N LEU A 50 11.59 -9.27 -7.71
CA LEU A 50 11.83 -8.06 -6.91
C LEU A 50 11.32 -6.80 -7.62
N TYR A 51 11.39 -6.76 -8.95
CA TYR A 51 10.83 -5.65 -9.73
C TYR A 51 9.31 -5.56 -9.57
N ASP A 52 8.61 -6.68 -9.57
CA ASP A 52 7.17 -6.70 -9.32
C ASP A 52 6.86 -6.09 -7.94
N CYS A 53 7.60 -6.47 -6.92
CA CYS A 53 7.45 -5.91 -5.59
C CYS A 53 7.75 -4.42 -5.54
N LEU A 54 8.78 -3.97 -6.25
CA LEU A 54 9.14 -2.56 -6.31
C LEU A 54 8.01 -1.74 -6.96
N TYR A 55 7.46 -2.19 -8.07
CA TYR A 55 6.36 -1.50 -8.75
C TYR A 55 5.12 -1.43 -7.87
N ILE A 56 4.79 -2.50 -7.18
CA ILE A 56 3.69 -2.51 -6.21
C ILE A 56 3.95 -1.51 -5.09
N HIS A 57 5.16 -1.47 -4.56
CA HIS A 57 5.53 -0.55 -3.49
C HIS A 57 5.43 0.92 -3.92
N ILE A 58 5.90 1.24 -5.12
CA ILE A 58 5.79 2.58 -5.70
C ILE A 58 4.30 2.96 -5.85
N ASP A 59 3.48 2.06 -6.33
CA ASP A 59 2.04 2.28 -6.47
C ASP A 59 1.37 2.53 -5.11
N MET A 60 1.71 1.73 -4.10
CA MET A 60 1.24 1.94 -2.72
C MET A 60 1.63 3.32 -2.19
N TYR A 61 2.86 3.75 -2.42
CA TYR A 61 3.32 5.06 -2.00
C TYR A 61 2.54 6.19 -2.71
N LYS A 62 2.35 6.08 -4.00
CA LYS A 62 1.59 7.06 -4.78
C LYS A 62 0.13 7.17 -4.34
N ARG A 63 -0.46 6.07 -3.89
CA ARG A 63 -1.84 6.03 -3.38
C ARG A 63 -1.95 6.43 -1.90
N GLY A 64 -0.83 6.68 -1.22
CA GLY A 64 -0.80 7.04 0.20
C GLY A 64 -1.02 5.86 1.15
N PHE A 65 -0.80 4.63 0.70
CA PHE A 65 -0.94 3.44 1.54
C PHE A 65 0.33 3.09 2.33
N THR A 66 1.44 3.70 2.00
CA THR A 66 2.70 3.57 2.76
C THR A 66 3.42 4.90 2.80
N LYS A 67 4.15 5.14 3.87
CA LYS A 67 4.98 6.34 4.04
C LYS A 67 6.39 6.17 3.49
N SER A 68 6.83 4.95 3.29
CA SER A 68 8.16 4.69 2.74
C SER A 68 8.15 4.87 1.23
N LYS A 69 9.07 5.70 0.74
CA LYS A 69 9.15 6.10 -0.69
C LYS A 69 9.44 4.95 -1.64
N SER A 70 10.15 3.98 -1.22
CA SER A 70 10.44 2.70 -1.84
C SER A 70 11.34 1.97 -0.86
N LEU A 71 11.50 0.68 -1.01
CA LEU A 71 12.69 0.08 -0.48
C LEU A 71 13.82 0.60 -1.34
N THR A 72 14.38 1.73 -0.90
CA THR A 72 15.59 2.26 -1.49
C THR A 72 16.66 1.17 -1.49
N SER A 73 17.71 1.37 -2.25
CA SER A 73 18.89 0.51 -2.22
C SER A 73 19.28 0.14 -0.78
N ASP A 74 19.18 1.08 0.16
CA ASP A 74 19.50 0.87 1.57
C ASP A 74 18.57 -0.15 2.25
N GLY A 75 17.29 -0.12 1.95
CA GLY A 75 16.34 -1.08 2.50
C GLY A 75 16.59 -2.50 1.98
N ILE A 76 16.97 -2.64 0.73
CA ILE A 76 17.34 -3.92 0.14
C ILE A 76 18.66 -4.43 0.73
N ILE A 77 19.64 -3.58 0.91
CA ILE A 77 20.91 -3.91 1.56
C ILE A 77 20.65 -4.40 2.98
N PHE A 78 19.84 -3.70 3.74
CA PHE A 78 19.46 -4.11 5.09
C PHE A 78 18.82 -5.51 5.14
N LEU A 79 17.94 -5.81 4.19
CA LEU A 79 17.33 -7.12 4.08
C LEU A 79 18.37 -8.20 3.75
N LEU A 80 19.30 -7.90 2.86
CA LEU A 80 20.37 -8.82 2.49
C LEU A 80 21.34 -9.03 3.64
N ASP A 81 21.69 -7.99 4.37
CA ASP A 81 22.57 -8.10 5.56
C ASP A 81 21.94 -8.99 6.63
N LYS A 82 20.64 -8.96 6.82
CA LYS A 82 19.93 -9.85 7.73
C LYS A 82 19.96 -11.31 7.27
N LEU A 83 20.04 -11.53 5.98
CA LEU A 83 19.97 -12.86 5.36
C LEU A 83 21.33 -13.50 5.17
N SER A 84 22.38 -12.69 5.05
CA SER A 84 23.74 -13.18 4.91
C SER A 84 24.63 -12.58 5.98
N SER A 85 25.45 -13.40 6.61
CA SER A 85 26.49 -12.95 7.54
C SER A 85 27.67 -12.27 6.84
N LYS A 86 27.59 -12.05 5.52
CA LYS A 86 28.61 -11.38 4.73
C LYS A 86 28.11 -10.04 4.29
N THR A 87 28.84 -8.97 4.62
CA THR A 87 28.59 -7.65 4.14
C THR A 87 28.78 -7.61 2.62
N VAL A 88 27.69 -7.53 1.90
CA VAL A 88 27.75 -7.38 0.45
C VAL A 88 27.62 -5.90 0.16
N MET A 89 28.68 -5.30 -0.40
CA MET A 89 28.64 -3.91 -0.83
C MET A 89 27.93 -3.83 -2.18
N PHE A 90 26.69 -3.33 -2.16
CA PHE A 90 25.95 -3.05 -3.37
C PHE A 90 26.11 -1.57 -3.73
N LYS A 91 26.42 -1.28 -4.98
CA LYS A 91 26.42 0.09 -5.52
C LYS A 91 25.00 0.53 -5.86
N GLU A 92 24.84 1.80 -6.26
CA GLU A 92 23.58 2.34 -6.75
C GLU A 92 22.87 1.37 -7.73
N GLY A 93 21.55 1.33 -7.65
CA GLY A 93 20.80 0.39 -8.45
C GLY A 93 20.79 -1.03 -7.90
N THR A 94 20.85 -1.18 -6.58
CA THR A 94 20.96 -2.47 -5.92
C THR A 94 19.90 -3.48 -6.33
N LEU A 95 18.70 -3.04 -6.72
CA LEU A 95 17.69 -3.95 -7.24
C LEU A 95 18.15 -4.58 -8.56
N GLU A 96 18.73 -3.77 -9.44
CA GLU A 96 19.29 -4.23 -10.72
C GLU A 96 20.48 -5.15 -10.49
N TYR A 97 21.32 -4.84 -9.52
CA TYR A 97 22.43 -5.68 -9.13
C TYR A 97 21.95 -7.06 -8.63
N ILE A 98 20.94 -7.09 -7.78
CA ILE A 98 20.39 -8.33 -7.25
C ILE A 98 19.74 -9.16 -8.36
N GLU A 99 18.95 -8.53 -9.22
CA GLU A 99 18.31 -9.20 -10.35
C GLU A 99 19.34 -9.75 -11.36
N GLY A 100 20.48 -9.07 -11.54
CA GLY A 100 21.55 -9.51 -12.41
C GLY A 100 22.57 -10.43 -11.77
N HIS A 101 22.73 -10.40 -10.46
CA HIS A 101 23.77 -11.13 -9.73
C HIS A 101 23.29 -12.48 -9.19
N TYR A 102 22.04 -12.53 -8.72
CA TYR A 102 21.44 -13.76 -8.20
C TYR A 102 20.48 -14.35 -9.21
N GLU A 103 20.60 -15.65 -9.46
CA GLU A 103 19.61 -16.35 -10.26
C GLU A 103 18.27 -16.39 -9.54
N ALA A 104 17.18 -16.29 -10.31
CA ALA A 104 15.82 -16.20 -9.78
C ALA A 104 15.40 -17.43 -8.97
N ASP A 105 16.03 -18.57 -9.21
CA ASP A 105 15.82 -19.83 -8.48
C ASP A 105 16.81 -20.04 -7.34
N SER A 106 17.78 -19.15 -7.13
CA SER A 106 18.71 -19.26 -6.01
C SER A 106 17.98 -19.07 -4.68
N GLU A 107 18.45 -19.75 -3.65
CA GLU A 107 17.87 -19.62 -2.30
C GLU A 107 17.96 -18.19 -1.77
N THR A 108 19.06 -17.49 -2.06
CA THR A 108 19.25 -16.10 -1.64
C THR A 108 18.18 -15.20 -2.29
N TYR A 109 17.97 -15.31 -3.58
CA TYR A 109 16.95 -14.51 -4.27
C TYR A 109 15.56 -14.80 -3.73
N LYS A 110 15.19 -16.05 -3.59
CA LYS A 110 13.89 -16.47 -3.04
C LYS A 110 13.65 -15.92 -1.65
N THR A 111 14.68 -15.94 -0.80
CA THR A 111 14.57 -15.44 0.57
C THR A 111 14.41 -13.93 0.59
N VAL A 112 15.15 -13.19 -0.23
CA VAL A 112 15.01 -11.73 -0.37
C VAL A 112 13.60 -11.40 -0.87
N LEU A 113 13.13 -12.09 -1.89
CA LEU A 113 11.80 -11.89 -2.44
C LEU A 113 10.71 -12.16 -1.39
N ALA A 114 10.80 -13.28 -0.67
CA ALA A 114 9.85 -13.62 0.38
C ALA A 114 9.84 -12.59 1.50
N THR A 115 10.99 -12.08 1.90
CA THR A 115 11.11 -11.05 2.93
C THR A 115 10.49 -9.72 2.46
N TYR A 116 10.73 -9.34 1.23
CA TYR A 116 10.14 -8.12 0.65
C TYR A 116 8.61 -8.23 0.58
N LYS A 117 8.11 -9.35 0.08
CA LYS A 117 6.67 -9.61 0.02
C LYS A 117 6.03 -9.55 1.40
N SER A 118 6.65 -10.18 2.38
CA SER A 118 6.18 -10.18 3.77
C SER A 118 6.10 -8.77 4.34
N ARG A 119 7.09 -7.93 4.06
CA ARG A 119 7.07 -6.53 4.49
C ARG A 119 5.95 -5.73 3.84
N LEU A 120 5.76 -5.88 2.54
CA LEU A 120 4.66 -5.21 1.83
C LEU A 120 3.29 -5.65 2.35
N ILE A 121 3.11 -6.94 2.60
CA ILE A 121 1.87 -7.47 3.19
C ILE A 121 1.64 -6.89 4.58
N SER A 122 2.68 -6.78 5.40
CA SER A 122 2.59 -6.14 6.71
C SER A 122 2.10 -4.68 6.61
N GLU A 123 2.63 -3.92 5.67
CA GLU A 123 2.19 -2.54 5.44
C GLU A 123 0.74 -2.47 4.95
N VAL A 124 0.34 -3.36 4.06
CA VAL A 124 -1.07 -3.45 3.61
C VAL A 124 -1.99 -3.79 4.78
N ASN A 125 -1.60 -4.72 5.63
CA ASN A 125 -2.40 -5.09 6.81
C ASN A 125 -2.52 -3.94 7.80
N LEU A 126 -1.49 -3.13 7.99
CA LEU A 126 -1.56 -1.92 8.82
C LEU A 126 -2.58 -0.93 8.25
N GLU A 127 -2.61 -0.73 6.94
CA GLU A 127 -3.62 0.12 6.30
C GLU A 127 -5.03 -0.48 6.41
N LEU A 128 -5.17 -1.79 6.20
CA LEU A 128 -6.47 -2.48 6.34
C LEU A 128 -7.02 -2.33 7.76
N ASN A 129 -6.16 -2.43 8.77
CA ASN A 129 -6.58 -2.30 10.17
C ASN A 129 -7.15 -0.92 10.51
N LYS A 130 -6.78 0.11 9.77
CA LYS A 130 -7.37 1.46 9.94
C LYS A 130 -8.85 1.50 9.56
N TYR A 131 -9.32 0.57 8.73
CA TYR A 131 -10.69 0.50 8.26
C TYR A 131 -11.51 -0.60 8.94
N ASN A 132 -10.87 -1.44 9.74
CA ASN A 132 -11.53 -2.47 10.56
C ASN A 132 -11.84 -1.89 11.93
N TYR A 133 -13.12 -1.83 12.25
CA TYR A 133 -13.61 -1.42 13.57
C TYR A 133 -14.35 -2.57 14.23
#